data_736f43a80628a9d8d67585736065db76
#
_entry.id   736f43a80628a9d8d67585736065db76
#
_cell.length_a   1.000
_cell.length_b   1.000
_cell.length_c   1.000
_cell.angle_alpha   90.00
_cell.angle_beta   90.00
_cell.angle_gamma   90.00
#
_symmetry.space_group_name_H-M   'P 1'
#
loop_
_entity.id
_entity.type
_entity.pdbx_description
1 polymer ?
#
loop_
_entity_poly.entity_id
_entity_poly.type
_entity_poly.pdbx_seq_one_letter_code
_entity_poly.pdbx_strand_id
1 'polypeptide(L)'
;MEVLMTGKEHFYRQMALEDNDPIIRTGVGIAYGVWNQYKERLDWLEGFSKYAGVGISRSPGTKPYTEVTNNWGERWIYPLDSLDGICIQHPVATWDELKTYRPPDPDAFTDWKQTKINFQKNNELGHANHGGTDHGFIFLRLTYLRGFENLMIDIAEERPELPDLINIVENYWFEIVKRYIECGVNAIGFGDDMGAQTALPISLDDWRKYIKPSYQRIFKYCSIHGVHTSLHSDGYIVDIIPELIECGLSSINPQDLVNGLDNIKRLAWRKVYIHLDIDRQNITVFGTPEEVDAHILNCIKTLGSPKGGMSMVWGVYPGTPIENIEACVRALDKYATYWVDRKE
;
A
#
# COMPACT_ATOMS: atom_id res chain seq x y z
N MET A 1 9.36 30.70 23.15
CA MET A 1 8.97 30.46 21.73
C MET A 1 9.02 28.94 21.56
N GLU A 2 7.88 28.27 21.56
CA GLU A 2 7.84 26.87 21.19
C GLU A 2 8.31 26.76 19.74
N VAL A 3 9.36 25.99 19.51
CA VAL A 3 9.80 25.65 18.15
C VAL A 3 8.73 24.73 17.58
N LEU A 4 7.96 25.22 16.62
CA LEU A 4 6.95 24.41 15.92
C LEU A 4 7.68 23.25 15.23
N MET A 5 7.24 22.02 15.55
CA MET A 5 7.77 20.81 14.94
C MET A 5 7.57 20.82 13.42
N THR A 6 8.60 20.50 12.67
CA THR A 6 8.50 20.38 11.21
C THR A 6 7.71 19.13 10.81
N GLY A 7 7.16 19.12 9.60
CA GLY A 7 6.46 17.93 9.07
C GLY A 7 7.37 16.69 9.01
N LYS A 8 8.67 16.88 8.78
CA LYS A 8 9.66 15.81 8.78
C LYS A 8 9.91 15.24 10.18
N GLU A 9 10.02 16.09 11.20
CA GLU A 9 10.15 15.66 12.60
C GLU A 9 8.91 14.90 13.06
N HIS A 10 7.72 15.41 12.71
CA HIS A 10 6.44 14.74 12.97
C HIS A 10 6.42 13.34 12.34
N PHE A 11 6.80 13.22 11.05
CA PHE A 11 6.89 11.94 10.35
C PHE A 11 7.81 10.95 11.07
N TYR A 12 9.04 11.36 11.46
CA TYR A 12 9.96 10.45 12.16
C TYR A 12 9.43 9.99 13.51
N ARG A 13 8.78 10.88 14.27
CA ARG A 13 8.15 10.51 15.54
C ARG A 13 6.98 9.55 15.35
N GLN A 14 6.19 9.73 14.29
CA GLN A 14 5.12 8.78 13.94
C GLN A 14 5.71 7.39 13.64
N MET A 15 6.73 7.32 12.81
CA MET A 15 7.37 6.05 12.47
C MET A 15 8.05 5.38 13.68
N ALA A 16 8.59 6.17 14.62
CA ALA A 16 9.13 5.69 15.88
C ALA A 16 8.05 5.35 16.93
N LEU A 17 6.77 5.59 16.65
CA LEU A 17 5.64 5.46 17.58
C LEU A 17 5.79 6.34 18.86
N GLU A 18 6.47 7.48 18.71
CA GLU A 18 6.77 8.48 19.77
C GLU A 18 5.97 9.77 19.60
N ASP A 19 5.08 9.83 18.63
CA ASP A 19 4.42 11.09 18.24
C ASP A 19 3.32 11.42 19.20
N ASN A 20 2.84 10.85 20.08
CA ASN A 20 1.73 11.24 20.99
C ASN A 20 0.63 12.11 20.31
N ASP A 21 0.50 12.03 18.96
CA ASP A 21 -0.60 12.66 18.23
C ASP A 21 -1.78 11.70 18.16
N PRO A 22 -2.84 11.92 18.96
CA PRO A 22 -3.99 11.03 19.00
C PRO A 22 -4.94 11.23 17.83
N ILE A 23 -4.64 12.17 16.92
CA ILE A 23 -5.51 12.49 15.78
C ILE A 23 -5.29 11.50 14.67
N ILE A 24 -6.37 10.81 14.29
CA ILE A 24 -6.34 9.84 13.19
C ILE A 24 -6.67 10.57 11.88
N ARG A 25 -5.72 10.57 10.97
CA ARG A 25 -5.88 11.15 9.63
C ARG A 25 -6.18 10.06 8.62
N THR A 26 -7.04 10.38 7.66
CA THR A 26 -7.44 9.44 6.61
C THR A 26 -7.26 10.05 5.23
N GLY A 27 -6.68 9.27 4.31
CA GLY A 27 -6.71 9.55 2.88
C GLY A 27 -7.91 8.85 2.25
N VAL A 28 -8.76 9.59 1.52
CA VAL A 28 -9.89 9.00 0.78
C VAL A 28 -9.70 9.29 -0.70
N GLY A 29 -9.60 8.24 -1.51
CA GLY A 29 -9.48 8.31 -2.96
C GLY A 29 -10.77 7.86 -3.64
N ILE A 30 -11.47 8.78 -4.32
CA ILE A 30 -12.69 8.46 -5.07
C ILE A 30 -12.36 8.28 -6.54
N ALA A 31 -12.56 7.06 -7.04
CA ALA A 31 -12.28 6.72 -8.44
C ALA A 31 -13.20 7.44 -9.42
N TYR A 32 -12.71 7.67 -10.66
CA TYR A 32 -13.47 8.35 -11.71
C TYR A 32 -14.84 7.70 -11.98
N GLY A 33 -14.93 6.37 -11.98
CA GLY A 33 -16.20 5.67 -12.21
C GLY A 33 -17.27 6.03 -11.18
N VAL A 34 -16.89 6.26 -9.92
CA VAL A 34 -17.78 6.72 -8.85
C VAL A 34 -18.18 8.18 -9.09
N TRP A 35 -17.19 9.05 -9.38
CA TRP A 35 -17.50 10.43 -9.73
C TRP A 35 -18.39 10.53 -10.96
N ASN A 36 -18.14 9.71 -11.99
CA ASN A 36 -18.97 9.68 -13.19
C ASN A 36 -20.43 9.28 -12.91
N GLN A 37 -20.65 8.47 -11.89
CA GLN A 37 -21.99 8.05 -11.46
C GLN A 37 -22.71 9.14 -10.66
N TYR A 38 -22.03 9.79 -9.71
CA TYR A 38 -22.66 10.66 -8.72
C TYR A 38 -22.43 12.16 -8.94
N LYS A 39 -21.42 12.53 -9.78
CA LYS A 39 -21.13 13.92 -10.19
C LYS A 39 -21.02 14.88 -9.00
N GLU A 40 -21.71 15.98 -9.10
CA GLU A 40 -21.67 17.10 -8.13
C GLU A 40 -22.17 16.71 -6.73
N ARG A 41 -22.85 15.57 -6.57
CA ARG A 41 -23.19 15.05 -5.25
C ARG A 41 -21.97 14.74 -4.37
N LEU A 42 -20.80 14.54 -4.98
CA LEU A 42 -19.55 14.26 -4.29
C LEU A 42 -18.73 15.51 -3.97
N ASP A 43 -18.99 16.65 -4.63
CA ASP A 43 -18.11 17.83 -4.57
C ASP A 43 -17.96 18.42 -3.16
N TRP A 44 -19.01 18.32 -2.33
CA TRP A 44 -18.96 18.82 -0.97
C TRP A 44 -18.04 18.03 -0.04
N LEU A 45 -17.65 16.81 -0.42
CA LEU A 45 -16.73 15.96 0.35
C LEU A 45 -15.30 16.52 0.33
N GLU A 46 -14.90 17.17 -0.78
CA GLU A 46 -13.59 17.82 -0.84
C GLU A 46 -13.57 19.04 0.10
N GLY A 47 -12.62 19.04 1.03
CA GLY A 47 -12.51 20.12 2.04
C GLY A 47 -13.57 20.08 3.15
N PHE A 48 -14.46 19.09 3.17
CA PHE A 48 -15.43 18.92 4.27
C PHE A 48 -14.73 18.69 5.61
N SER A 49 -13.74 17.82 5.62
CA SER A 49 -12.98 17.47 6.81
C SER A 49 -11.54 17.96 6.73
N LYS A 50 -11.00 18.42 7.85
CA LYS A 50 -9.56 18.70 8.00
C LYS A 50 -8.76 17.45 8.39
N TYR A 51 -9.42 16.35 8.69
CA TYR A 51 -8.82 15.10 9.12
C TYR A 51 -8.90 14.00 8.06
N ALA A 52 -9.94 14.04 7.23
CA ALA A 52 -10.09 13.16 6.08
C ALA A 52 -9.84 13.96 4.79
N GLY A 53 -8.68 13.73 4.18
CA GLY A 53 -8.33 14.33 2.89
C GLY A 53 -9.01 13.56 1.76
N VAL A 54 -10.06 14.15 1.15
CA VAL A 54 -10.79 13.54 0.04
C VAL A 54 -10.23 14.04 -1.28
N GLY A 55 -9.76 13.10 -2.12
CA GLY A 55 -9.37 13.36 -3.50
C GLY A 55 -10.34 12.68 -4.46
N ILE A 56 -10.86 13.42 -5.43
CA ILE A 56 -11.81 12.92 -6.43
C ILE A 56 -11.15 12.91 -7.80
N SER A 57 -11.04 11.74 -8.41
CA SER A 57 -10.62 11.63 -9.81
C SER A 57 -11.76 12.05 -10.74
N ARG A 58 -11.55 13.13 -11.48
CA ARG A 58 -12.53 13.69 -12.45
C ARG A 58 -12.20 13.38 -13.90
N SER A 59 -11.10 12.65 -14.12
CA SER A 59 -10.70 12.23 -15.46
C SER A 59 -10.78 10.72 -15.57
N PRO A 60 -11.23 10.17 -16.71
CA PRO A 60 -11.24 8.74 -16.94
C PRO A 60 -9.81 8.19 -16.85
N GLY A 61 -9.70 6.98 -16.35
CA GLY A 61 -8.48 6.18 -16.40
C GLY A 61 -8.24 5.59 -17.79
N THR A 62 -7.66 4.42 -17.86
CA THR A 62 -7.49 3.68 -19.10
C THR A 62 -8.86 3.30 -19.66
N LYS A 63 -9.08 3.63 -20.93
CA LYS A 63 -10.36 3.33 -21.61
C LYS A 63 -10.65 1.82 -21.54
N PRO A 64 -11.89 1.41 -21.20
CA PRO A 64 -12.26 0.01 -21.16
C PRO A 64 -11.88 -0.77 -22.44
N TYR A 65 -11.47 -2.01 -22.25
CA TYR A 65 -10.99 -2.94 -23.29
C TYR A 65 -9.74 -2.45 -24.05
N THR A 66 -8.99 -1.51 -23.49
CA THR A 66 -7.67 -1.14 -24.02
C THR A 66 -6.63 -2.16 -23.53
N GLU A 67 -5.81 -2.63 -24.48
CA GLU A 67 -4.64 -3.42 -24.16
C GLU A 67 -3.39 -2.53 -24.11
N VAL A 68 -2.58 -2.73 -23.07
CA VAL A 68 -1.34 -1.98 -22.87
C VAL A 68 -0.23 -2.95 -22.51
N THR A 69 0.93 -2.80 -23.15
CA THR A 69 2.13 -3.50 -22.70
C THR A 69 2.97 -2.52 -21.85
N ASN A 70 3.25 -2.92 -20.63
CA ASN A 70 4.02 -2.10 -19.71
C ASN A 70 5.53 -2.31 -19.89
N ASN A 71 6.33 -1.62 -19.09
CA ASN A 71 7.77 -1.64 -19.14
C ASN A 71 8.41 -2.99 -18.79
N TRP A 72 7.69 -3.84 -18.07
CA TRP A 72 8.10 -5.20 -17.75
C TRP A 72 7.83 -6.19 -18.90
N GLY A 73 7.18 -5.75 -19.98
CA GLY A 73 6.75 -6.60 -21.09
C GLY A 73 5.44 -7.35 -20.82
N GLU A 74 4.78 -7.06 -19.73
CA GLU A 74 3.48 -7.62 -19.37
C GLU A 74 2.39 -6.96 -20.21
N ARG A 75 1.48 -7.74 -20.80
CA ARG A 75 0.33 -7.20 -21.53
C ARG A 75 -0.92 -7.26 -20.66
N TRP A 76 -1.56 -6.12 -20.53
CA TRP A 76 -2.70 -5.89 -19.67
C TRP A 76 -3.93 -5.53 -20.48
N ILE A 77 -5.12 -5.97 -20.07
CA ILE A 77 -6.41 -5.48 -20.53
C ILE A 77 -7.14 -4.81 -19.36
N TYR A 78 -7.78 -3.69 -19.62
CA TYR A 78 -8.57 -2.95 -18.64
C TYR A 78 -10.05 -3.13 -18.94
N PRO A 79 -10.74 -4.11 -18.31
CA PRO A 79 -12.14 -4.39 -18.63
C PRO A 79 -13.12 -3.33 -18.14
N LEU A 80 -12.74 -2.61 -17.06
CA LEU A 80 -13.56 -1.59 -16.43
C LEU A 80 -12.78 -0.30 -16.25
N ASP A 81 -13.47 0.84 -16.38
CA ASP A 81 -12.89 2.13 -16.05
C ASP A 81 -12.63 2.26 -14.55
N SER A 82 -11.52 2.85 -14.18
CA SER A 82 -11.12 3.12 -12.80
C SER A 82 -10.82 1.89 -11.93
N LEU A 83 -10.68 0.71 -12.53
CA LEU A 83 -10.19 -0.49 -11.86
C LEU A 83 -8.87 -0.94 -12.48
N ASP A 84 -8.15 -1.75 -11.73
CA ASP A 84 -6.90 -2.35 -12.20
C ASP A 84 -7.16 -3.28 -13.39
N GLY A 85 -6.15 -3.37 -14.25
CA GLY A 85 -6.19 -4.27 -15.40
C GLY A 85 -5.97 -5.72 -15.00
N ILE A 86 -6.21 -6.59 -15.96
CA ILE A 86 -5.89 -8.02 -15.88
C ILE A 86 -4.66 -8.27 -16.74
N CYS A 87 -3.61 -8.86 -16.17
CA CYS A 87 -2.45 -9.30 -16.94
C CYS A 87 -2.83 -10.52 -17.79
N ILE A 88 -2.81 -10.36 -19.13
CA ILE A 88 -3.26 -11.37 -20.10
C ILE A 88 -2.10 -12.03 -20.86
N GLN A 89 -0.89 -11.49 -20.75
CA GLN A 89 0.30 -12.11 -21.32
C GLN A 89 1.51 -11.85 -20.42
N HIS A 90 2.23 -12.92 -20.15
CA HIS A 90 3.35 -12.99 -19.23
C HIS A 90 4.66 -13.12 -20.02
N PRO A 91 5.65 -12.22 -19.83
CA PRO A 91 6.88 -12.23 -20.62
C PRO A 91 7.81 -13.42 -20.31
N VAL A 92 7.59 -14.13 -19.22
CA VAL A 92 8.30 -15.36 -18.84
C VAL A 92 7.29 -16.50 -18.66
N ALA A 93 6.40 -16.69 -19.64
CA ALA A 93 5.41 -17.77 -19.61
C ALA A 93 6.07 -19.16 -19.67
N THR A 94 7.24 -19.26 -20.28
CA THR A 94 8.07 -20.46 -20.32
C THR A 94 9.48 -20.19 -19.76
N TRP A 95 10.15 -21.23 -19.25
CA TRP A 95 11.52 -21.08 -18.75
C TRP A 95 12.58 -20.80 -19.85
N ASP A 96 12.25 -21.08 -21.10
CA ASP A 96 13.13 -20.70 -22.21
C ASP A 96 13.15 -19.18 -22.43
N GLU A 97 12.05 -18.50 -22.19
CA GLU A 97 11.96 -17.05 -22.27
C GLU A 97 12.81 -16.35 -21.20
N LEU A 98 12.99 -16.95 -20.02
CA LEU A 98 13.84 -16.40 -18.96
C LEU A 98 15.28 -16.15 -19.45
N LYS A 99 15.81 -16.99 -20.34
CA LYS A 99 17.19 -16.87 -20.86
C LYS A 99 17.44 -15.54 -21.57
N THR A 100 16.43 -15.00 -22.21
CA THR A 100 16.48 -13.74 -22.97
C THR A 100 15.78 -12.57 -22.31
N TYR A 101 14.97 -12.83 -21.27
CA TYR A 101 14.25 -11.79 -20.56
C TYR A 101 15.20 -10.78 -19.92
N ARG A 102 14.82 -9.51 -19.99
CA ARG A 102 15.52 -8.42 -19.31
C ARG A 102 14.49 -7.54 -18.63
N PRO A 103 14.67 -7.25 -17.33
CA PRO A 103 13.82 -6.30 -16.63
C PRO A 103 13.99 -4.90 -17.23
N PRO A 104 13.08 -3.97 -16.93
CA PRO A 104 13.25 -2.57 -17.35
C PRO A 104 14.54 -1.97 -16.79
N ASP A 105 15.02 -0.92 -17.44
CA ASP A 105 16.14 -0.15 -16.92
C ASP A 105 15.66 0.74 -15.76
N PRO A 106 16.24 0.63 -14.55
CA PRO A 106 15.87 1.46 -13.41
C PRO A 106 16.00 2.97 -13.65
N ASP A 107 16.76 3.38 -14.64
CA ASP A 107 16.98 4.78 -14.98
C ASP A 107 16.03 5.30 -16.09
N ALA A 108 15.27 4.41 -16.74
CA ALA A 108 14.49 4.79 -17.91
C ALA A 108 13.20 5.58 -17.57
N PHE A 109 12.64 5.44 -16.36
CA PHE A 109 11.29 5.92 -16.07
C PHE A 109 11.22 6.97 -14.95
N THR A 110 12.33 7.24 -14.30
CA THR A 110 12.41 8.24 -13.23
C THR A 110 13.54 9.22 -13.51
N ASP A 111 13.23 10.51 -13.56
CA ASP A 111 14.24 11.55 -13.56
C ASP A 111 14.85 11.69 -12.14
N TRP A 112 15.85 10.88 -11.87
CA TRP A 112 16.55 10.85 -10.56
C TRP A 112 17.21 12.18 -10.23
N LYS A 113 17.65 12.93 -11.23
CA LYS A 113 18.22 14.27 -11.02
C LYS A 113 17.15 15.25 -10.54
N GLN A 114 15.99 15.25 -11.18
CA GLN A 114 14.87 16.10 -10.76
C GLN A 114 14.30 15.65 -9.42
N THR A 115 14.21 14.35 -9.16
CA THR A 115 13.79 13.76 -7.88
C THR A 115 14.69 14.27 -6.74
N LYS A 116 16.01 14.24 -6.92
CA LYS A 116 16.97 14.75 -5.94
C LYS A 116 16.77 16.24 -5.66
N ILE A 117 16.57 17.04 -6.69
CA ILE A 117 16.30 18.49 -6.55
C ILE A 117 15.00 18.72 -5.75
N ASN A 118 13.95 17.96 -6.06
CA ASN A 118 12.66 18.07 -5.37
C ASN A 118 12.79 17.68 -3.88
N PHE A 119 13.52 16.61 -3.59
CA PHE A 119 13.76 16.16 -2.23
C PHE A 119 14.61 17.16 -1.41
N GLN A 120 15.57 17.83 -2.04
CA GLN A 120 16.32 18.93 -1.39
C GLN A 120 15.39 20.09 -1.02
N LYS A 121 14.51 20.53 -1.95
CA LYS A 121 13.53 21.58 -1.65
C LYS A 121 12.57 21.19 -0.53
N ASN A 122 12.08 19.94 -0.52
CA ASN A 122 11.24 19.45 0.57
C ASN A 122 11.94 19.50 1.92
N ASN A 123 13.23 19.11 1.96
CA ASN A 123 14.04 19.20 3.19
C ASN A 123 14.18 20.65 3.70
N GLU A 124 14.38 21.63 2.80
CA GLU A 124 14.43 23.05 3.14
C GLU A 124 13.10 23.56 3.73
N LEU A 125 11.99 22.99 3.28
CA LEU A 125 10.63 23.30 3.78
C LEU A 125 10.25 22.50 5.04
N GLY A 126 11.13 21.61 5.52
CA GLY A 126 10.85 20.74 6.66
C GLY A 126 9.86 19.61 6.38
N HIS A 127 9.74 19.19 5.11
CA HIS A 127 8.90 18.07 4.70
C HIS A 127 9.67 16.75 4.60
N ALA A 128 9.02 15.64 4.89
CA ALA A 128 9.56 14.31 4.63
C ALA A 128 9.44 13.95 3.15
N ASN A 129 10.45 13.23 2.64
CA ASN A 129 10.51 12.75 1.27
C ASN A 129 10.02 11.31 1.20
N HIS A 130 9.10 11.04 0.30
CA HIS A 130 8.54 9.71 0.08
C HIS A 130 8.90 9.23 -1.33
N GLY A 131 9.40 8.00 -1.42
CA GLY A 131 9.53 7.24 -2.65
C GLY A 131 8.49 6.12 -2.69
N GLY A 132 8.37 5.46 -3.82
CA GLY A 132 7.48 4.33 -3.98
C GLY A 132 7.94 3.42 -5.11
N THR A 133 7.48 2.18 -5.08
CA THR A 133 7.59 1.23 -6.18
C THR A 133 6.27 1.19 -6.94
N ASP A 134 6.29 0.68 -8.16
CA ASP A 134 5.05 0.30 -8.84
C ASP A 134 4.34 -0.79 -8.03
N HIS A 135 3.04 -0.92 -8.20
CA HIS A 135 2.29 -2.03 -7.64
C HIS A 135 2.80 -3.36 -8.24
N GLY A 136 3.10 -4.31 -7.36
CA GLY A 136 3.81 -5.53 -7.72
C GLY A 136 5.30 -5.48 -7.35
N PHE A 137 5.60 -5.69 -6.06
CA PHE A 137 6.96 -5.62 -5.54
C PHE A 137 7.73 -6.92 -5.78
N ILE A 138 7.46 -8.00 -5.04
CA ILE A 138 8.13 -9.31 -5.24
C ILE A 138 7.12 -10.36 -5.71
N PHE A 139 6.23 -10.81 -4.83
CA PHE A 139 5.32 -11.91 -5.13
C PHE A 139 4.39 -11.58 -6.30
N LEU A 140 3.75 -10.43 -6.23
CA LEU A 140 2.82 -10.01 -7.28
C LEU A 140 3.54 -9.76 -8.62
N ARG A 141 4.78 -9.24 -8.60
CA ARG A 141 5.59 -9.11 -9.82
C ARG A 141 5.92 -10.47 -10.43
N LEU A 142 6.25 -11.46 -9.61
CA LEU A 142 6.49 -12.82 -10.08
C LEU A 142 5.23 -13.40 -10.75
N THR A 143 4.03 -13.14 -10.20
CA THR A 143 2.77 -13.58 -10.82
C THR A 143 2.53 -12.93 -12.18
N TYR A 144 2.89 -11.66 -12.32
CA TYR A 144 2.74 -10.93 -13.59
C TYR A 144 3.74 -11.41 -14.66
N LEU A 145 4.96 -11.73 -14.25
CA LEU A 145 5.99 -12.21 -15.18
C LEU A 145 5.78 -13.66 -15.61
N ARG A 146 5.39 -14.54 -14.68
CA ARG A 146 5.31 -15.99 -14.90
C ARG A 146 3.90 -16.50 -15.19
N GLY A 147 2.88 -15.76 -14.76
CA GLY A 147 1.51 -16.24 -14.63
C GLY A 147 1.27 -16.90 -13.28
N PHE A 148 0.11 -16.60 -12.66
CA PHE A 148 -0.19 -17.08 -11.30
C PHE A 148 -0.14 -18.61 -11.21
N GLU A 149 -0.83 -19.32 -12.11
CA GLU A 149 -0.88 -20.80 -12.09
C GLU A 149 0.52 -21.42 -12.24
N ASN A 150 1.30 -20.93 -13.21
CA ASN A 150 2.65 -21.40 -13.43
C ASN A 150 3.54 -21.16 -12.21
N LEU A 151 3.46 -19.99 -11.58
CA LEU A 151 4.22 -19.67 -10.39
C LEU A 151 3.87 -20.59 -9.22
N MET A 152 2.58 -20.91 -9.03
CA MET A 152 2.15 -21.86 -7.98
C MET A 152 2.73 -23.27 -8.21
N ILE A 153 2.69 -23.74 -9.47
CA ILE A 153 3.27 -25.04 -9.86
C ILE A 153 4.79 -25.03 -9.64
N ASP A 154 5.48 -23.97 -10.07
CA ASP A 154 6.93 -23.85 -9.95
C ASP A 154 7.40 -23.86 -8.50
N ILE A 155 6.66 -23.21 -7.60
CA ILE A 155 6.93 -23.22 -6.16
C ILE A 155 6.72 -24.63 -5.61
N ALA A 156 5.60 -25.29 -5.94
CA ALA A 156 5.26 -26.61 -5.44
C ALA A 156 6.23 -27.71 -5.97
N GLU A 157 6.72 -27.56 -7.19
CA GLU A 157 7.70 -28.47 -7.80
C GLU A 157 9.16 -28.09 -7.48
N GLU A 158 9.39 -27.01 -6.74
CA GLU A 158 10.73 -26.50 -6.42
C GLU A 158 11.61 -26.30 -7.66
N ARG A 159 11.04 -25.69 -8.72
CA ARG A 159 11.71 -25.51 -9.99
C ARG A 159 13.06 -24.80 -9.84
N PRO A 160 14.15 -25.35 -10.40
CA PRO A 160 15.49 -24.82 -10.22
C PRO A 160 15.71 -23.43 -10.87
N GLU A 161 14.85 -23.03 -11.82
CA GLU A 161 14.91 -21.72 -12.49
C GLU A 161 14.26 -20.59 -11.68
N LEU A 162 13.39 -20.94 -10.70
CA LEU A 162 12.63 -19.95 -9.94
C LEU A 162 13.52 -18.95 -9.17
N PRO A 163 14.63 -19.36 -8.51
CA PRO A 163 15.54 -18.41 -7.87
C PRO A 163 16.13 -17.36 -8.83
N ASP A 164 16.38 -17.71 -10.09
CA ASP A 164 16.92 -16.77 -11.07
C ASP A 164 15.90 -15.70 -11.43
N LEU A 165 14.61 -16.06 -11.59
CA LEU A 165 13.54 -15.11 -11.81
C LEU A 165 13.34 -14.19 -10.59
N ILE A 166 13.35 -14.75 -9.38
CA ILE A 166 13.27 -13.97 -8.12
C ILE A 166 14.43 -12.96 -8.06
N ASN A 167 15.65 -13.38 -8.35
CA ASN A 167 16.83 -12.52 -8.34
C ASN A 167 16.72 -11.36 -9.35
N ILE A 168 16.13 -11.57 -10.51
CA ILE A 168 15.88 -10.51 -11.50
C ILE A 168 14.98 -9.44 -10.92
N VAL A 169 13.86 -9.83 -10.33
CA VAL A 169 12.88 -8.92 -9.73
C VAL A 169 13.48 -8.19 -8.52
N GLU A 170 14.12 -8.93 -7.61
CA GLU A 170 14.75 -8.39 -6.41
C GLU A 170 15.82 -7.36 -6.75
N ASN A 171 16.72 -7.68 -7.69
CA ASN A 171 17.81 -6.77 -8.06
C ASN A 171 17.29 -5.49 -8.71
N TYR A 172 16.24 -5.55 -9.53
CA TYR A 172 15.60 -4.36 -10.08
C TYR A 172 15.11 -3.43 -8.95
N TRP A 173 14.33 -3.95 -8.01
CA TRP A 173 13.81 -3.15 -6.92
C TRP A 173 14.91 -2.66 -5.96
N PHE A 174 15.94 -3.48 -5.75
CA PHE A 174 17.09 -3.07 -4.96
C PHE A 174 17.80 -1.86 -5.59
N GLU A 175 17.95 -1.83 -6.91
CA GLU A 175 18.53 -0.68 -7.62
C GLU A 175 17.64 0.57 -7.54
N ILE A 176 16.32 0.44 -7.64
CA ILE A 176 15.38 1.55 -7.42
C ILE A 176 15.51 2.12 -6.00
N VAL A 177 15.56 1.26 -4.99
CA VAL A 177 15.73 1.65 -3.59
C VAL A 177 17.04 2.41 -3.38
N LYS A 178 18.15 1.95 -3.96
CA LYS A 178 19.45 2.64 -3.90
C LYS A 178 19.34 4.06 -4.43
N ARG A 179 18.72 4.25 -5.60
CA ARG A 179 18.54 5.57 -6.22
C ARG A 179 17.71 6.51 -5.35
N TYR A 180 16.63 6.01 -4.75
CA TYR A 180 15.84 6.81 -3.81
C TYR A 180 16.68 7.24 -2.60
N ILE A 181 17.49 6.34 -2.04
CA ILE A 181 18.39 6.65 -0.91
C ILE A 181 19.40 7.71 -1.30
N GLU A 182 20.02 7.61 -2.48
CA GLU A 182 20.95 8.61 -3.03
C GLU A 182 20.28 9.97 -3.28
N CYS A 183 18.98 10.00 -3.54
CA CYS A 183 18.20 11.23 -3.64
C CYS A 183 17.83 11.85 -2.29
N GLY A 184 17.95 11.10 -1.18
CA GLY A 184 17.63 11.59 0.17
C GLY A 184 16.18 11.34 0.58
N VAL A 185 15.63 10.19 0.23
CA VAL A 185 14.30 9.71 0.66
C VAL A 185 14.26 9.47 2.17
N ASN A 186 13.09 9.64 2.79
CA ASN A 186 12.87 9.33 4.21
C ASN A 186 12.01 8.07 4.41
N ALA A 187 11.15 7.75 3.45
CA ALA A 187 10.36 6.52 3.42
C ALA A 187 10.15 6.02 2.00
N ILE A 188 10.04 4.71 1.84
CA ILE A 188 9.68 4.06 0.57
C ILE A 188 8.45 3.18 0.81
N GLY A 189 7.43 3.38 -0.03
CA GLY A 189 6.23 2.56 -0.09
C GLY A 189 6.39 1.41 -1.09
N PHE A 190 5.92 0.25 -0.67
CA PHE A 190 5.88 -0.98 -1.47
C PHE A 190 4.44 -1.49 -1.53
N GLY A 191 4.03 -2.07 -2.65
CA GLY A 191 2.73 -2.73 -2.81
C GLY A 191 2.93 -4.15 -3.32
N ASP A 192 2.48 -5.14 -2.56
CA ASP A 192 2.63 -6.55 -2.94
C ASP A 192 1.48 -7.39 -2.36
N ASP A 193 0.48 -7.70 -3.17
CA ASP A 193 -0.72 -8.42 -2.74
C ASP A 193 -0.39 -9.90 -2.56
N MET A 194 -0.05 -10.26 -1.34
CA MET A 194 0.38 -11.61 -0.99
C MET A 194 -0.74 -12.50 -0.45
N GLY A 195 -1.90 -11.91 -0.13
CA GLY A 195 -3.01 -12.62 0.49
C GLY A 195 -4.14 -12.97 -0.47
N ALA A 196 -4.71 -14.17 -0.30
CA ALA A 196 -6.06 -14.46 -0.80
C ALA A 196 -7.10 -14.05 0.25
N GLN A 197 -8.35 -14.48 0.13
CA GLN A 197 -9.42 -14.05 1.07
C GLN A 197 -9.27 -14.63 2.49
N THR A 198 -8.67 -15.80 2.63
CA THR A 198 -8.61 -16.53 3.92
C THR A 198 -7.23 -17.07 4.27
N ALA A 199 -6.27 -17.01 3.35
CA ALA A 199 -4.92 -17.56 3.53
C ALA A 199 -3.95 -16.95 2.52
N LEU A 200 -2.67 -17.21 2.68
CA LEU A 200 -1.67 -17.00 1.62
C LEU A 200 -1.92 -18.03 0.50
N PRO A 201 -1.63 -17.72 -0.76
CA PRO A 201 -1.75 -18.67 -1.87
C PRO A 201 -0.65 -19.74 -1.87
N ILE A 202 0.40 -19.57 -1.09
CA ILE A 202 1.52 -20.50 -0.90
C ILE A 202 1.69 -20.83 0.58
N SER A 203 2.38 -21.93 0.88
CA SER A 203 2.66 -22.29 2.27
C SER A 203 3.58 -21.24 2.93
N LEU A 204 3.50 -21.15 4.26
CA LEU A 204 4.38 -20.25 5.01
C LEU A 204 5.87 -20.63 4.84
N ASP A 205 6.18 -21.91 4.68
CA ASP A 205 7.54 -22.37 4.46
C ASP A 205 8.04 -21.99 3.06
N ASP A 206 7.19 -22.06 2.03
CA ASP A 206 7.51 -21.57 0.69
C ASP A 206 7.68 -20.05 0.66
N TRP A 207 6.83 -19.32 1.38
CA TRP A 207 6.99 -17.87 1.54
C TRP A 207 8.34 -17.55 2.18
N ARG A 208 8.73 -18.26 3.24
CA ARG A 208 10.03 -18.11 3.91
C ARG A 208 11.20 -18.44 2.99
N LYS A 209 11.03 -19.46 2.16
CA LYS A 209 12.07 -19.94 1.24
C LYS A 209 12.28 -19.00 0.06
N TYR A 210 11.19 -18.55 -0.57
CA TYR A 210 11.25 -17.88 -1.87
C TYR A 210 11.02 -16.36 -1.81
N ILE A 211 10.21 -15.87 -0.87
CA ILE A 211 9.76 -14.49 -0.86
C ILE A 211 10.42 -13.66 0.26
N LYS A 212 10.41 -14.15 1.49
CA LYS A 212 10.98 -13.45 2.67
C LYS A 212 12.42 -12.97 2.46
N PRO A 213 13.35 -13.71 1.82
CA PRO A 213 14.74 -13.26 1.67
C PRO A 213 14.87 -11.92 0.93
N SER A 214 14.07 -11.69 -0.10
CA SER A 214 14.04 -10.42 -0.85
C SER A 214 13.55 -9.26 0.01
N TYR A 215 12.49 -9.46 0.80
CA TYR A 215 12.00 -8.48 1.77
C TYR A 215 13.06 -8.15 2.80
N GLN A 216 13.69 -9.17 3.37
CA GLN A 216 14.73 -8.99 4.39
C GLN A 216 15.92 -8.20 3.84
N ARG A 217 16.38 -8.50 2.65
CA ARG A 217 17.50 -7.79 2.01
C ARG A 217 17.16 -6.32 1.79
N ILE A 218 16.00 -6.01 1.20
CA ILE A 218 15.63 -4.67 0.81
C ILE A 218 15.26 -3.83 2.03
N PHE A 219 14.43 -4.33 2.94
CA PHE A 219 14.01 -3.58 4.12
C PHE A 219 15.17 -3.34 5.09
N LYS A 220 16.07 -4.32 5.26
CA LYS A 220 17.29 -4.13 6.04
C LYS A 220 18.19 -3.07 5.42
N TYR A 221 18.31 -3.04 4.10
CA TYR A 221 19.09 -2.01 3.41
C TYR A 221 18.48 -0.62 3.64
N CYS A 222 17.17 -0.46 3.54
CA CYS A 222 16.49 0.79 3.91
C CYS A 222 16.80 1.18 5.37
N SER A 223 16.63 0.26 6.31
CA SER A 223 16.80 0.49 7.74
C SER A 223 18.21 0.98 8.10
N ILE A 224 19.28 0.36 7.56
CA ILE A 224 20.66 0.79 7.84
C ILE A 224 21.00 2.17 7.26
N HIS A 225 20.20 2.66 6.29
CA HIS A 225 20.29 4.02 5.75
C HIS A 225 19.30 5.00 6.39
N GLY A 226 18.60 4.60 7.45
CA GLY A 226 17.63 5.45 8.16
C GLY A 226 16.37 5.74 7.36
N VAL A 227 16.04 4.89 6.39
CA VAL A 227 14.85 5.01 5.54
C VAL A 227 13.77 4.06 6.02
N HIS A 228 12.58 4.58 6.27
CA HIS A 228 11.42 3.81 6.68
C HIS A 228 10.79 3.07 5.50
N THR A 229 10.23 1.90 5.78
CA THR A 229 9.52 1.10 4.78
C THR A 229 8.03 1.01 5.13
N SER A 230 7.18 1.15 4.13
CA SER A 230 5.74 0.95 4.25
C SER A 230 5.31 -0.12 3.24
N LEU A 231 4.49 -1.08 3.66
CA LEU A 231 4.02 -2.16 2.80
C LEU A 231 2.50 -2.21 2.79
N HIS A 232 1.93 -2.09 1.60
CA HIS A 232 0.54 -2.45 1.30
C HIS A 232 0.46 -3.90 0.83
N SER A 233 -0.56 -4.61 1.29
CA SER A 233 -0.95 -5.90 0.74
C SER A 233 -2.45 -6.08 0.86
N ASP A 234 -3.09 -6.35 -0.26
CA ASP A 234 -4.44 -6.88 -0.27
C ASP A 234 -4.45 -8.33 0.25
N GLY A 235 -5.61 -8.76 0.74
CA GLY A 235 -5.87 -10.10 1.22
C GLY A 235 -5.33 -10.41 2.62
N TYR A 236 -5.44 -11.69 2.97
CA TYR A 236 -5.09 -12.22 4.28
C TYR A 236 -3.57 -12.42 4.40
N ILE A 237 -2.95 -11.63 5.28
CA ILE A 237 -1.49 -11.67 5.53
C ILE A 237 -1.13 -11.91 7.00
N VAL A 238 -2.10 -12.31 7.81
CA VAL A 238 -1.94 -12.47 9.28
C VAL A 238 -0.73 -13.32 9.63
N ASP A 239 -0.49 -14.38 8.87
CA ASP A 239 0.58 -15.36 9.17
C ASP A 239 1.99 -14.80 8.97
N ILE A 240 2.14 -13.76 8.12
CA ILE A 240 3.44 -13.18 7.78
C ILE A 240 3.71 -11.82 8.41
N ILE A 241 2.72 -11.16 9.03
CA ILE A 241 2.91 -9.85 9.68
C ILE A 241 4.11 -9.84 10.65
N PRO A 242 4.28 -10.81 11.56
CA PRO A 242 5.42 -10.80 12.47
C PRO A 242 6.77 -10.87 11.74
N GLU A 243 6.85 -11.68 10.70
CA GLU A 243 8.08 -11.88 9.94
C GLU A 243 8.41 -10.70 9.02
N LEU A 244 7.40 -9.97 8.52
CA LEU A 244 7.60 -8.70 7.81
C LEU A 244 8.20 -7.64 8.75
N ILE A 245 7.74 -7.58 10.01
CA ILE A 245 8.30 -6.68 11.04
C ILE A 245 9.76 -7.07 11.34
N GLU A 246 10.06 -8.37 11.45
CA GLU A 246 11.44 -8.87 11.61
C GLU A 246 12.34 -8.51 10.43
N CYS A 247 11.81 -8.45 9.21
CA CYS A 247 12.53 -7.99 8.03
C CYS A 247 12.88 -6.49 8.06
N GLY A 248 12.29 -5.72 8.98
CA GLY A 248 12.56 -4.29 9.13
C GLY A 248 11.45 -3.38 8.63
N LEU A 249 10.22 -3.89 8.49
CA LEU A 249 9.06 -3.09 8.12
C LEU A 249 8.75 -2.04 9.20
N SER A 250 8.56 -0.77 8.79
CA SER A 250 8.26 0.35 9.69
C SER A 250 6.77 0.68 9.75
N SER A 251 6.06 0.45 8.66
CA SER A 251 4.63 0.71 8.53
C SER A 251 3.94 -0.39 7.71
N ILE A 252 2.76 -0.80 8.14
CA ILE A 252 1.95 -1.80 7.45
C ILE A 252 0.61 -1.21 7.04
N ASN A 253 0.17 -1.52 5.81
CA ASN A 253 -1.14 -1.13 5.28
C ASN A 253 -1.98 -2.38 4.95
N PRO A 254 -2.57 -3.04 5.96
CA PRO A 254 -3.40 -4.22 5.78
C PRO A 254 -4.86 -3.82 5.59
N GLN A 255 -5.61 -4.64 4.87
CA GLN A 255 -7.07 -4.55 4.82
C GLN A 255 -7.67 -4.95 6.17
N ASP A 256 -8.65 -4.21 6.66
CA ASP A 256 -9.20 -4.34 8.01
C ASP A 256 -9.99 -5.63 8.23
N LEU A 257 -11.03 -5.89 7.42
CA LEU A 257 -11.93 -7.04 7.63
C LEU A 257 -11.28 -8.38 7.27
N VAL A 258 -10.51 -8.42 6.19
CA VAL A 258 -9.86 -9.66 5.73
C VAL A 258 -8.86 -10.17 6.76
N ASN A 259 -8.11 -9.27 7.39
CA ASN A 259 -7.14 -9.63 8.42
C ASN A 259 -7.73 -9.68 9.83
N GLY A 260 -8.85 -8.99 10.05
CA GLY A 260 -9.50 -8.86 11.35
C GLY A 260 -8.76 -7.90 12.29
N LEU A 261 -9.49 -6.94 12.84
CA LEU A 261 -8.91 -5.89 13.68
C LEU A 261 -8.15 -6.45 14.91
N ASP A 262 -8.66 -7.54 15.51
CA ASP A 262 -8.02 -8.17 16.67
C ASP A 262 -6.67 -8.82 16.30
N ASN A 263 -6.56 -9.41 15.11
CA ASN A 263 -5.30 -9.95 14.63
C ASN A 263 -4.30 -8.84 14.34
N ILE A 264 -4.72 -7.78 13.64
CA ILE A 264 -3.88 -6.62 13.38
C ILE A 264 -3.40 -6.01 14.70
N LYS A 265 -4.30 -5.85 15.68
CA LYS A 265 -3.92 -5.36 17.01
C LYS A 265 -2.88 -6.24 17.68
N ARG A 266 -3.11 -7.53 17.76
CA ARG A 266 -2.21 -8.50 18.39
C ARG A 266 -0.82 -8.54 17.75
N LEU A 267 -0.74 -8.40 16.43
CA LEU A 267 0.48 -8.62 15.67
C LEU A 267 1.28 -7.34 15.39
N ALA A 268 0.60 -6.23 15.08
CA ALA A 268 1.23 -5.00 14.59
C ALA A 268 1.13 -3.80 15.56
N TRP A 269 0.10 -3.75 16.41
CA TRP A 269 -0.16 -2.59 17.27
C TRP A 269 1.03 -2.27 18.18
N ARG A 270 1.47 -1.02 18.17
CA ARG A 270 2.65 -0.53 18.92
C ARG A 270 3.98 -1.22 18.58
N LYS A 271 4.05 -1.97 17.48
CA LYS A 271 5.29 -2.54 16.94
C LYS A 271 5.72 -1.83 15.66
N VAL A 272 4.75 -1.47 14.83
CA VAL A 272 4.92 -0.68 13.60
C VAL A 272 3.78 0.32 13.47
N TYR A 273 3.96 1.32 12.62
CA TYR A 273 2.88 2.24 12.29
C TYR A 273 1.81 1.52 11.47
N ILE A 274 0.53 1.70 11.82
CA ILE A 274 -0.59 1.08 11.10
C ILE A 274 -1.24 2.12 10.19
N HIS A 275 -1.20 1.89 8.90
CA HIS A 275 -1.96 2.63 7.90
C HIS A 275 -3.12 1.75 7.44
N LEU A 276 -4.22 1.73 8.19
CA LEU A 276 -5.32 0.78 8.00
C LEU A 276 -6.05 1.04 6.69
N ASP A 277 -6.19 0.00 5.86
CA ASP A 277 -7.00 0.04 4.64
C ASP A 277 -8.44 -0.37 4.99
N ILE A 278 -9.36 0.60 4.83
CA ILE A 278 -10.78 0.44 5.17
C ILE A 278 -11.45 -0.46 4.14
N ASP A 279 -12.31 -1.34 4.63
CA ASP A 279 -13.11 -2.25 3.81
C ASP A 279 -13.75 -1.57 2.60
N ARG A 280 -13.65 -2.23 1.46
CA ARG A 280 -14.22 -1.79 0.17
C ARG A 280 -14.93 -2.94 -0.56
N GLN A 281 -15.19 -4.04 0.15
CA GLN A 281 -15.82 -5.23 -0.41
C GLN A 281 -17.11 -5.64 0.27
N ASN A 282 -17.33 -5.25 1.53
CA ASN A 282 -18.44 -5.71 2.36
C ASN A 282 -19.24 -4.54 2.97
N ILE A 283 -18.78 -4.02 4.11
CA ILE A 283 -19.55 -3.05 4.92
C ILE A 283 -19.78 -1.75 4.16
N THR A 284 -18.75 -1.22 3.48
CA THR A 284 -18.89 0.03 2.74
C THR A 284 -19.74 -0.09 1.48
N VAL A 285 -19.89 -1.31 0.94
CA VAL A 285 -20.64 -1.58 -0.29
C VAL A 285 -22.05 -2.07 0.01
N PHE A 286 -22.20 -2.99 0.95
CA PHE A 286 -23.48 -3.69 1.21
C PHE A 286 -24.12 -3.37 2.56
N GLY A 287 -23.38 -2.70 3.46
CA GLY A 287 -23.91 -2.29 4.76
C GLY A 287 -24.80 -1.04 4.67
N THR A 288 -25.45 -0.71 5.77
CA THR A 288 -26.18 0.54 5.93
C THR A 288 -25.23 1.68 6.37
N PRO A 289 -25.61 2.95 6.20
CA PRO A 289 -24.84 4.10 6.71
C PRO A 289 -24.49 3.99 8.20
N GLU A 290 -25.39 3.43 9.03
CA GLU A 290 -25.18 3.23 10.46
C GLU A 290 -24.13 2.13 10.74
N GLU A 291 -24.13 1.07 9.94
CA GLU A 291 -23.10 0.01 10.02
C GLU A 291 -21.73 0.53 9.59
N VAL A 292 -21.67 1.39 8.57
CA VAL A 292 -20.45 2.07 8.16
C VAL A 292 -19.90 2.99 9.27
N ASP A 293 -20.76 3.83 9.89
CA ASP A 293 -20.36 4.69 11.03
C ASP A 293 -19.83 3.86 12.20
N ALA A 294 -20.53 2.76 12.55
CA ALA A 294 -20.14 1.87 13.64
C ALA A 294 -18.81 1.15 13.33
N HIS A 295 -18.58 0.74 12.08
CA HIS A 295 -17.35 0.09 11.66
C HIS A 295 -16.14 1.03 11.80
N ILE A 296 -16.24 2.26 11.30
CA ILE A 296 -15.17 3.26 11.44
C ILE A 296 -14.85 3.51 12.93
N LEU A 297 -15.87 3.67 13.77
CA LEU A 297 -15.66 3.81 15.20
C LEU A 297 -14.96 2.60 15.82
N ASN A 298 -15.30 1.38 15.39
CA ASN A 298 -14.67 0.15 15.87
C ASN A 298 -13.20 0.07 15.46
N CYS A 299 -12.85 0.42 14.20
CA CYS A 299 -11.46 0.50 13.74
C CYS A 299 -10.63 1.43 14.62
N ILE A 300 -11.16 2.65 14.86
CA ILE A 300 -10.51 3.69 15.67
C ILE A 300 -10.35 3.28 17.13
N LYS A 301 -11.38 2.65 17.73
CA LYS A 301 -11.30 2.15 19.12
C LYS A 301 -10.32 1.00 19.27
N THR A 302 -10.27 0.12 18.30
CA THR A 302 -9.46 -1.10 18.39
C THR A 302 -7.99 -0.82 18.20
N LEU A 303 -7.64 -0.03 17.18
CA LEU A 303 -6.26 0.16 16.73
C LEU A 303 -5.67 1.53 17.08
N GLY A 304 -6.50 2.55 17.31
CA GLY A 304 -6.05 3.88 17.72
C GLY A 304 -5.56 3.91 19.16
N SER A 305 -4.89 5.00 19.52
CA SER A 305 -4.30 5.21 20.83
C SER A 305 -4.12 6.72 21.10
N PRO A 306 -4.19 7.16 22.37
CA PRO A 306 -3.83 8.54 22.75
C PRO A 306 -2.35 8.86 22.41
N LYS A 307 -1.54 7.84 22.16
CA LYS A 307 -0.13 7.97 21.75
C LYS A 307 0.07 7.89 20.24
N GLY A 308 -1.00 8.00 19.43
CA GLY A 308 -0.91 7.88 17.98
C GLY A 308 -0.56 6.48 17.48
N GLY A 309 0.12 6.38 16.36
CA GLY A 309 0.59 5.12 15.74
C GLY A 309 -0.35 4.55 14.70
N MET A 310 -1.38 5.32 14.28
CA MET A 310 -2.35 4.90 13.28
C MET A 310 -2.78 6.05 12.37
N SER A 311 -2.96 5.72 11.11
CA SER A 311 -3.75 6.48 10.11
C SER A 311 -4.59 5.51 9.31
N MET A 312 -5.44 6.02 8.42
CA MET A 312 -6.32 5.19 7.61
C MET A 312 -6.26 5.61 6.14
N VAL A 313 -6.61 4.71 5.25
CA VAL A 313 -6.83 4.98 3.83
C VAL A 313 -8.11 4.28 3.37
N TRP A 314 -8.80 4.88 2.43
CA TRP A 314 -9.99 4.30 1.83
C TRP A 314 -10.05 4.59 0.33
N GLY A 315 -10.02 3.54 -0.48
CA GLY A 315 -10.31 3.59 -1.91
C GLY A 315 -11.79 3.39 -2.16
N VAL A 316 -12.44 4.33 -2.84
CA VAL A 316 -13.87 4.26 -3.21
C VAL A 316 -13.98 3.91 -4.68
N TYR A 317 -14.56 2.73 -4.96
CA TYR A 317 -14.69 2.18 -6.30
C TYR A 317 -16.15 2.09 -6.75
N PRO A 318 -16.42 1.91 -8.07
CA PRO A 318 -17.77 1.69 -8.58
C PRO A 318 -18.50 0.59 -7.84
N GLY A 319 -19.78 0.83 -7.51
CA GLY A 319 -20.62 -0.06 -6.72
C GLY A 319 -20.85 0.39 -5.28
N THR A 320 -20.02 1.31 -4.76
CA THR A 320 -20.24 1.88 -3.42
C THR A 320 -21.43 2.86 -3.44
N PRO A 321 -22.48 2.65 -2.61
CA PRO A 321 -23.62 3.57 -2.52
C PRO A 321 -23.19 4.95 -2.03
N ILE A 322 -23.80 6.00 -2.59
CA ILE A 322 -23.46 7.37 -2.20
C ILE A 322 -23.72 7.64 -0.72
N GLU A 323 -24.78 7.06 -0.16
CA GLU A 323 -25.15 7.19 1.24
C GLU A 323 -24.05 6.62 2.16
N ASN A 324 -23.42 5.52 1.75
CA ASN A 324 -22.30 4.91 2.46
C ASN A 324 -21.01 5.73 2.30
N ILE A 325 -20.78 6.34 1.13
CA ILE A 325 -19.65 7.25 0.92
C ILE A 325 -19.77 8.44 1.86
N GLU A 326 -20.94 9.07 1.90
CA GLU A 326 -21.22 10.20 2.78
C GLU A 326 -21.09 9.81 4.27
N ALA A 327 -21.64 8.67 4.66
CA ALA A 327 -21.58 8.18 6.04
C ALA A 327 -20.13 7.90 6.47
N CYS A 328 -19.34 7.26 5.62
CA CYS A 328 -17.95 6.96 5.91
C CYS A 328 -17.13 8.25 6.10
N VAL A 329 -17.20 9.21 5.18
CA VAL A 329 -16.45 10.48 5.29
C VAL A 329 -16.89 11.28 6.54
N ARG A 330 -18.18 11.29 6.88
CA ARG A 330 -18.66 11.91 8.11
C ARG A 330 -18.17 11.20 9.37
N ALA A 331 -18.14 9.86 9.37
CA ALA A 331 -17.61 9.08 10.48
C ALA A 331 -16.11 9.31 10.68
N LEU A 332 -15.33 9.36 9.59
CA LEU A 332 -13.90 9.67 9.61
C LEU A 332 -13.62 11.05 10.22
N ASP A 333 -14.40 12.06 9.88
CA ASP A 333 -14.28 13.39 10.51
C ASP A 333 -14.71 13.36 11.99
N LYS A 334 -15.86 12.81 12.27
CA LYS A 334 -16.47 12.73 13.61
C LYS A 334 -15.55 12.03 14.63
N TYR A 335 -14.89 10.97 14.23
CA TYR A 335 -14.09 10.14 15.14
C TYR A 335 -12.57 10.38 15.04
N ALA A 336 -12.11 11.26 14.15
CA ALA A 336 -10.68 11.56 14.01
C ALA A 336 -10.01 11.97 15.34
N THR A 337 -10.74 12.66 16.20
CA THR A 337 -10.24 13.15 17.49
C THR A 337 -10.69 12.27 18.67
N TYR A 338 -11.15 11.05 18.41
CA TYR A 338 -11.68 10.15 19.44
C TYR A 338 -10.73 9.97 20.63
N TRP A 339 -9.43 9.91 20.40
CA TRP A 339 -8.41 9.67 21.42
C TRP A 339 -7.81 10.93 22.05
N VAL A 340 -8.18 12.14 21.61
CA VAL A 340 -7.57 13.40 22.08
C VAL A 340 -7.72 13.57 23.60
N ASP A 341 -8.91 13.28 24.15
CA ASP A 341 -9.22 13.48 25.58
C ASP A 341 -9.40 12.15 26.34
N ARG A 342 -8.91 11.04 25.78
CA ARG A 342 -9.08 9.71 26.36
C ARG A 342 -7.74 9.12 26.81
N LYS A 343 -7.83 8.25 27.80
CA LYS A 343 -6.69 7.42 28.25
C LYS A 343 -6.90 5.99 27.74
N GLU A 344 -5.79 5.26 27.57
CA GLU A 344 -5.82 3.81 27.29
C GLU A 344 -6.53 3.06 28.40
#